data_a2aa5d023d6c31bf4b52ee2f4f5f4921
#
_entry.id   a2aa5d023d6c31bf4b52ee2f4f5f4921
#
_cell.length_a   1.000
_cell.length_b   1.000
_cell.length_c   1.000
_cell.angle_alpha   90.00
_cell.angle_beta   90.00
_cell.angle_gamma   90.00
#
_symmetry.space_group_name_H-M   'P 1'
#
loop_
_entity.id
_entity.type
_entity.pdbx_description
1 polymer ?
#
loop_
_entity_poly.entity_id
_entity_poly.type
_entity_poly.pdbx_seq_one_letter_code
_entity_poly.pdbx_strand_id
1 'polypeptide(L)'
;MGGAKNRLLRAVCMAGDNAGMHAAEPSLSLEIARTAARLVVEDGLELGRAKRRALQQLGASVGTPLPDNKRVEEAIREHIALFCADTQPGELRALRTLALEWMERMQDFRPHLGGAVWQGTATRHSDICLQLFCDDPKSAEIALIDQGVSYRFATVRGLHGQPVEALTIALHSAEWGECVGLHLLIYDHDDLRGALRAGSDGRAPRGGTQAVRKLLLEPPT
;
A
#
# COMPACT_ATOMS: atom_id res chain seq x y z
N MET A 1 26.58 5.18 -9.40
CA MET A 1 25.34 5.49 -10.10
C MET A 1 24.60 4.17 -10.39
N GLY A 2 23.76 3.64 -9.49
CA GLY A 2 23.16 2.31 -9.66
C GLY A 2 22.10 1.90 -8.64
N GLY A 3 21.48 2.83 -7.91
CA GLY A 3 20.52 2.49 -6.86
C GLY A 3 19.04 2.80 -7.13
N ALA A 4 18.71 3.61 -8.10
CA ALA A 4 17.36 4.15 -8.29
C ALA A 4 16.43 3.33 -9.21
N LYS A 5 16.91 2.29 -9.87
CA LYS A 5 16.15 1.63 -10.96
C LYS A 5 15.18 0.52 -10.52
N ASN A 6 15.12 0.14 -9.25
CA ASN A 6 14.37 -1.05 -8.85
C ASN A 6 13.22 -0.81 -7.84
N ARG A 7 12.88 0.44 -7.52
CA ARG A 7 11.78 0.78 -6.59
C ARG A 7 10.39 0.80 -7.22
N LEU A 8 10.28 0.93 -8.52
CA LEU A 8 9.04 1.25 -9.24
C LEU A 8 8.07 0.08 -9.50
N LEU A 9 8.26 -1.08 -8.89
CA LEU A 9 7.36 -2.25 -9.04
C LEU A 9 6.93 -2.83 -7.68
N ARG A 10 6.79 -2.01 -6.64
CA ARG A 10 6.78 -2.52 -5.27
C ARG A 10 5.46 -2.50 -4.51
N ALA A 11 4.41 -1.94 -5.00
CA ALA A 11 3.16 -1.92 -4.23
C ALA A 11 2.03 -2.60 -4.99
N VAL A 12 1.70 -3.79 -4.61
CA VAL A 12 0.39 -4.38 -4.90
C VAL A 12 -0.24 -4.76 -3.59
N CYS A 13 -1.30 -4.04 -3.25
CA CYS A 13 -2.19 -4.41 -2.16
C CYS A 13 -2.72 -5.82 -2.37
N MET A 14 -2.21 -6.78 -1.62
CA MET A 14 -2.68 -8.15 -1.60
C MET A 14 -3.48 -8.38 -0.33
N ALA A 15 -4.80 -8.28 -0.43
CA ALA A 15 -5.69 -9.00 0.45
C ALA A 15 -5.90 -10.39 -0.16
N GLY A 16 -5.29 -11.40 0.39
CA GLY A 16 -5.44 -12.79 -0.04
C GLY A 16 -5.20 -13.70 1.14
N ASP A 17 -6.28 -14.28 1.65
CA ASP A 17 -6.26 -15.32 2.67
C ASP A 17 -5.36 -16.47 2.24
N ASN A 18 -4.46 -16.86 3.14
CA ASN A 18 -3.78 -18.15 3.06
C ASN A 18 -4.09 -18.95 4.33
N ALA A 19 -5.16 -19.73 4.27
CA ALA A 19 -5.47 -20.75 5.26
C ALA A 19 -4.64 -21.99 4.96
N GLY A 20 -3.55 -22.17 5.71
CA GLY A 20 -2.72 -23.35 5.68
C GLY A 20 -2.17 -23.62 7.08
N MET A 21 -2.84 -24.55 7.79
CA MET A 21 -2.51 -24.94 9.15
C MET A 21 -1.19 -25.68 9.24
N HIS A 22 -0.24 -25.10 9.98
CA HIS A 22 0.65 -25.78 10.95
C HIS A 22 1.15 -24.70 11.91
N ALA A 23 0.85 -24.87 13.20
CA ALA A 23 1.23 -23.93 14.24
C ALA A 23 2.75 -23.83 14.35
N ALA A 24 3.33 -22.75 13.80
CA ALA A 24 4.68 -22.33 14.19
C ALA A 24 4.66 -22.00 15.69
N GLU A 25 5.75 -22.30 16.40
CA GLU A 25 5.96 -21.85 17.77
C GLU A 25 5.55 -20.37 17.88
N PRO A 26 4.68 -19.99 18.82
CA PRO A 26 4.13 -18.62 18.91
C PRO A 26 5.23 -17.53 18.93
N SER A 27 6.42 -17.85 19.46
CA SER A 27 7.57 -16.96 19.50
C SER A 27 8.16 -16.70 18.11
N LEU A 28 8.39 -17.72 17.28
CA LEU A 28 8.99 -17.57 15.96
C LEU A 28 8.07 -16.80 14.99
N SER A 29 6.76 -17.06 15.03
CA SER A 29 5.78 -16.29 14.24
C SER A 29 5.79 -14.81 14.61
N LEU A 30 5.95 -14.48 15.89
CA LEU A 30 6.06 -13.10 16.36
C LEU A 30 7.38 -12.45 15.93
N GLU A 31 8.49 -13.17 15.99
CA GLU A 31 9.79 -12.68 15.52
C GLU A 31 9.79 -12.40 14.02
N ILE A 32 9.20 -13.31 13.22
CA ILE A 32 9.02 -13.08 11.78
C ILE A 32 8.15 -11.82 11.55
N ALA A 33 7.05 -11.65 12.31
CA ALA A 33 6.18 -10.48 12.17
C ALA A 33 6.92 -9.17 12.50
N ARG A 34 7.68 -9.12 13.59
CA ARG A 34 8.47 -7.94 14.00
C ARG A 34 9.58 -7.61 13.02
N THR A 35 10.31 -8.64 12.55
CA THR A 35 11.35 -8.46 11.54
C THR A 35 10.76 -7.99 10.21
N ALA A 36 9.62 -8.54 9.79
CA ALA A 36 8.91 -8.10 8.61
C ALA A 36 8.40 -6.65 8.76
N ALA A 37 7.88 -6.29 9.93
CA ALA A 37 7.43 -4.92 10.22
C ALA A 37 8.57 -3.91 10.06
N ARG A 38 9.74 -4.20 10.60
CA ARG A 38 10.93 -3.36 10.42
C ARG A 38 11.28 -3.18 8.94
N LEU A 39 11.31 -4.29 8.17
CA LEU A 39 11.61 -4.24 6.74
C LEU A 39 10.57 -3.45 5.92
N VAL A 40 9.30 -3.47 6.34
CA VAL A 40 8.25 -2.64 5.71
C VAL A 40 8.48 -1.16 6.01
N VAL A 41 8.74 -0.80 7.28
CA VAL A 41 8.85 0.58 7.74
C VAL A 41 10.14 1.24 7.26
N GLU A 42 11.27 0.56 7.40
CA GLU A 42 12.59 1.12 7.11
C GLU A 42 13.00 0.99 5.63
N ASP A 43 12.68 -0.16 4.99
CA ASP A 43 13.10 -0.48 3.62
C ASP A 43 11.98 -0.32 2.59
N GLY A 44 10.74 -0.03 3.00
CA GLY A 44 9.57 0.08 2.12
C GLY A 44 9.24 -1.23 1.41
N LEU A 45 9.52 -2.39 2.02
CA LEU A 45 9.20 -3.67 1.40
C LEU A 45 7.69 -3.95 1.45
N GLU A 46 7.17 -4.53 0.38
CA GLU A 46 5.81 -5.06 0.36
C GLU A 46 5.68 -6.22 1.38
N LEU A 47 4.49 -6.34 2.04
CA LEU A 47 4.23 -7.30 3.14
C LEU A 47 4.68 -8.73 2.85
N GLY A 48 4.32 -9.27 1.69
CA GLY A 48 4.66 -10.65 1.34
C GLY A 48 6.17 -10.85 1.12
N ARG A 49 6.85 -9.83 0.58
CA ARG A 49 8.32 -9.86 0.43
C ARG A 49 9.01 -9.68 1.77
N ALA A 50 8.50 -8.79 2.62
CA ALA A 50 9.01 -8.55 3.96
C ALA A 50 8.95 -9.82 4.80
N LYS A 51 7.81 -10.54 4.80
CA LYS A 51 7.66 -11.82 5.50
C LYS A 51 8.67 -12.88 5.03
N ARG A 52 8.84 -13.05 3.71
CA ARG A 52 9.83 -13.99 3.15
C ARG A 52 11.26 -13.58 3.49
N ARG A 53 11.57 -12.29 3.45
CA ARG A 53 12.88 -11.76 3.80
C ARG A 53 13.17 -11.93 5.29
N ALA A 54 12.19 -11.68 6.15
CA ALA A 54 12.28 -11.91 7.58
C ALA A 54 12.57 -13.38 7.91
N LEU A 55 11.84 -14.31 7.26
CA LEU A 55 12.09 -15.76 7.41
C LEU A 55 13.54 -16.12 7.09
N GLN A 56 14.09 -15.58 5.99
CA GLN A 56 15.48 -15.81 5.59
C GLN A 56 16.48 -15.23 6.59
N GLN A 57 16.24 -14.01 7.10
CA GLN A 57 17.12 -13.35 8.07
C GLN A 57 17.18 -14.09 9.41
N LEU A 58 16.08 -14.71 9.81
CA LEU A 58 15.99 -15.49 11.04
C LEU A 58 16.51 -16.93 10.87
N GLY A 59 16.97 -17.32 9.67
CA GLY A 59 17.47 -18.67 9.40
C GLY A 59 16.40 -19.75 9.54
N ALA A 60 15.12 -19.38 9.51
CA ALA A 60 14.03 -20.32 9.65
C ALA A 60 13.82 -21.14 8.37
N SER A 61 13.30 -22.35 8.51
CA SER A 61 13.03 -23.26 7.39
C SER A 61 12.04 -22.65 6.39
N VAL A 62 12.24 -22.93 5.11
CA VAL A 62 11.33 -22.52 4.01
C VAL A 62 9.88 -23.02 4.21
N GLY A 63 9.71 -24.12 4.95
CA GLY A 63 8.39 -24.67 5.31
C GLY A 63 7.72 -24.01 6.52
N THR A 64 8.39 -23.06 7.19
CA THR A 64 7.83 -22.38 8.35
C THR A 64 6.60 -21.53 7.95
N PRO A 65 5.45 -21.69 8.62
CA PRO A 65 4.26 -20.89 8.34
C PRO A 65 4.55 -19.40 8.56
N LEU A 66 4.19 -18.59 7.56
CA LEU A 66 4.33 -17.12 7.67
C LEU A 66 3.18 -16.56 8.52
N PRO A 67 3.45 -15.51 9.34
CA PRO A 67 2.39 -14.80 10.05
C PRO A 67 1.35 -14.24 9.06
N ASP A 68 0.10 -14.16 9.50
CA ASP A 68 -0.95 -13.50 8.74
C ASP A 68 -0.66 -11.99 8.57
N ASN A 69 -1.38 -11.34 7.67
CA ASN A 69 -1.16 -9.92 7.41
C ASN A 69 -1.52 -9.06 8.62
N LYS A 70 -2.58 -9.43 9.34
CA LYS A 70 -3.05 -8.69 10.52
C LYS A 70 -1.97 -8.62 11.60
N ARG A 71 -1.31 -9.74 11.87
CA ARG A 71 -0.22 -9.81 12.85
C ARG A 71 0.98 -8.94 12.44
N VAL A 72 1.31 -8.92 11.15
CA VAL A 72 2.39 -8.04 10.65
C VAL A 72 1.98 -6.57 10.72
N GLU A 73 0.73 -6.24 10.39
CA GLU A 73 0.20 -4.87 10.52
C GLU A 73 0.18 -4.39 11.97
N GLU A 74 -0.15 -5.25 12.92
CA GLU A 74 -0.03 -4.95 14.36
C GLU A 74 1.42 -4.65 14.74
N ALA A 75 2.36 -5.49 14.31
CA ALA A 75 3.79 -5.27 14.54
C ALA A 75 4.32 -4.00 13.86
N ILE A 76 3.79 -3.62 12.69
CA ILE A 76 4.12 -2.34 12.03
C ILE A 76 3.67 -1.16 12.89
N ARG A 77 2.44 -1.19 13.44
CA ARG A 77 1.95 -0.11 14.32
C ARG A 77 2.79 0.00 15.58
N GLU A 78 3.15 -1.14 16.20
CA GLU A 78 4.05 -1.17 17.36
C GLU A 78 5.43 -0.57 17.01
N HIS A 79 6.01 -0.96 15.87
CA HIS A 79 7.31 -0.46 15.43
C HIS A 79 7.29 1.05 15.18
N ILE A 80 6.25 1.56 14.49
CA ILE A 80 6.06 2.99 14.24
C ILE A 80 5.94 3.76 15.56
N ALA A 81 5.12 3.28 16.49
CA ALA A 81 4.92 3.93 17.78
C ALA A 81 6.20 4.00 18.62
N LEU A 82 7.08 3.00 18.49
CA LEU A 82 8.33 2.95 19.27
C LEU A 82 9.47 3.74 18.62
N PHE A 83 9.57 3.74 17.30
CA PHE A 83 10.78 4.21 16.61
C PHE A 83 10.56 5.37 15.62
N CYS A 84 9.31 5.65 15.24
CA CYS A 84 8.98 6.65 14.23
C CYS A 84 7.91 7.67 14.69
N ALA A 85 7.61 7.71 15.99
CA ALA A 85 6.53 8.55 16.53
C ALA A 85 6.68 10.04 16.18
N ASP A 86 7.90 10.54 16.10
CA ASP A 86 8.18 11.96 15.83
C ASP A 86 8.10 12.31 14.33
N THR A 87 8.38 11.37 13.42
CA THR A 87 8.51 11.66 11.98
C THR A 87 7.32 11.15 11.17
N GLN A 88 6.81 9.98 11.52
CA GLN A 88 5.77 9.29 10.75
C GLN A 88 4.48 10.10 10.55
N PRO A 89 3.96 10.87 11.54
CA PRO A 89 2.74 11.66 11.32
C PRO A 89 2.90 12.71 10.21
N GLY A 90 4.05 13.37 10.13
CA GLY A 90 4.39 14.30 9.05
C GLY A 90 4.49 13.61 7.70
N GLU A 91 5.22 12.49 7.65
CA GLU A 91 5.40 11.68 6.44
C GLU A 91 4.06 11.16 5.90
N LEU A 92 3.21 10.64 6.79
CA LEU A 92 1.87 10.17 6.43
C LEU A 92 0.98 11.29 5.89
N ARG A 93 1.05 12.48 6.53
CA ARG A 93 0.30 13.64 6.09
C ARG A 93 0.71 14.07 4.68
N ALA A 94 2.01 14.12 4.40
CA ALA A 94 2.54 14.45 3.07
C ALA A 94 2.09 13.44 2.01
N LEU A 95 2.15 12.14 2.29
CA LEU A 95 1.65 11.10 1.38
C LEU A 95 0.14 11.22 1.12
N ARG A 96 -0.66 11.52 2.15
CA ARG A 96 -2.10 11.75 2.01
C ARG A 96 -2.42 13.00 1.20
N THR A 97 -1.62 14.05 1.32
CA THR A 97 -1.75 15.26 0.50
C THR A 97 -1.49 14.95 -0.97
N LEU A 98 -0.38 14.30 -1.29
CA LEU A 98 -0.08 13.84 -2.66
C LEU A 98 -1.17 12.91 -3.20
N ALA A 99 -1.67 11.99 -2.37
CA ALA A 99 -2.75 11.10 -2.76
C ALA A 99 -4.03 11.89 -3.08
N LEU A 100 -4.39 12.88 -2.26
CA LEU A 100 -5.57 13.72 -2.48
C LEU A 100 -5.48 14.51 -3.78
N GLU A 101 -4.35 15.12 -4.08
CA GLU A 101 -4.10 15.83 -5.35
C GLU A 101 -4.35 14.93 -6.56
N TRP A 102 -3.86 13.70 -6.50
CA TRP A 102 -4.09 12.72 -7.57
C TRP A 102 -5.50 12.17 -7.61
N MET A 103 -6.17 12.03 -6.46
CA MET A 103 -7.59 11.67 -6.41
C MET A 103 -8.47 12.75 -7.04
N GLU A 104 -8.15 14.02 -6.81
CA GLU A 104 -8.85 15.14 -7.44
C GLU A 104 -8.61 15.20 -8.95
N ARG A 105 -7.37 14.96 -9.37
CA ARG A 105 -6.98 14.90 -10.78
C ARG A 105 -7.68 13.76 -11.54
N MET A 106 -7.92 12.64 -10.87
CA MET A 106 -8.53 11.42 -11.44
C MET A 106 -10.00 11.26 -10.98
N GLN A 107 -10.68 12.33 -10.59
CA GLN A 107 -12.01 12.32 -9.97
C GLN A 107 -13.08 11.58 -10.82
N ASP A 108 -12.98 11.64 -12.14
CA ASP A 108 -13.92 11.01 -13.07
C ASP A 108 -13.88 9.47 -13.00
N PHE A 109 -12.81 8.91 -12.45
CA PHE A 109 -12.57 7.48 -12.29
C PHE A 109 -12.85 6.98 -10.86
N ARG A 110 -13.60 7.72 -10.04
CA ARG A 110 -14.02 7.36 -8.68
C ARG A 110 -12.85 6.83 -7.82
N PRO A 111 -11.79 7.61 -7.63
CA PRO A 111 -10.59 7.18 -6.95
C PRO A 111 -10.85 6.84 -5.48
N HIS A 112 -10.23 5.75 -5.02
CA HIS A 112 -10.21 5.36 -3.63
C HIS A 112 -8.77 5.10 -3.18
N LEU A 113 -8.39 5.71 -2.06
CA LEU A 113 -7.08 5.48 -1.43
C LEU A 113 -7.13 4.19 -0.61
N GLY A 114 -6.17 3.32 -0.84
CA GLY A 114 -6.00 2.07 -0.09
C GLY A 114 -4.59 1.91 0.50
N GLY A 115 -4.31 0.74 1.04
CA GLY A 115 -3.00 0.37 1.55
C GLY A 115 -2.53 1.15 2.77
N ALA A 116 -1.22 1.18 2.99
CA ALA A 116 -0.60 1.74 4.19
C ALA A 116 -0.94 3.23 4.41
N VAL A 117 -1.04 4.02 3.35
CA VAL A 117 -1.38 5.45 3.42
C VAL A 117 -2.80 5.67 3.96
N TRP A 118 -3.77 4.84 3.52
CA TRP A 118 -5.13 4.86 4.05
C TRP A 118 -5.17 4.36 5.50
N GLN A 119 -4.49 3.25 5.78
CA GLN A 119 -4.49 2.60 7.10
C GLN A 119 -3.71 3.35 8.17
N GLY A 120 -2.92 4.37 7.78
CA GLY A 120 -2.13 5.17 8.72
C GLY A 120 -0.78 4.55 9.11
N THR A 121 -0.32 3.53 8.39
CA THR A 121 0.95 2.83 8.65
C THR A 121 2.04 3.14 7.64
N ALA A 122 1.82 4.13 6.77
CA ALA A 122 2.78 4.56 5.78
C ALA A 122 3.89 5.44 6.39
N THR A 123 5.09 5.28 5.85
CA THR A 123 6.25 6.14 6.07
C THR A 123 6.72 6.72 4.73
N ARG A 124 7.71 7.60 4.72
CA ARG A 124 8.31 8.16 3.49
C ARG A 124 8.77 7.10 2.48
N HIS A 125 8.98 5.87 2.92
CA HIS A 125 9.37 4.75 2.08
C HIS A 125 8.18 4.01 1.45
N SER A 126 6.96 4.41 1.77
CA SER A 126 5.73 3.80 1.28
C SER A 126 5.27 4.43 -0.03
N ASP A 127 4.77 3.60 -0.93
CA ASP A 127 4.12 4.06 -2.15
C ASP A 127 2.62 4.34 -1.91
N ILE A 128 2.03 5.19 -2.75
CA ILE A 128 0.61 5.52 -2.73
C ILE A 128 -0.13 4.54 -3.63
N CYS A 129 -1.22 3.97 -3.15
CA CYS A 129 -2.08 3.07 -3.91
C CYS A 129 -3.47 3.67 -4.08
N LEU A 130 -3.82 4.06 -5.30
CA LEU A 130 -5.15 4.49 -5.68
C LEU A 130 -5.84 3.41 -6.51
N GLN A 131 -7.09 3.17 -6.21
CA GLN A 131 -7.96 2.28 -6.96
C GLN A 131 -8.94 3.14 -7.74
N LEU A 132 -8.96 2.95 -9.05
CA LEU A 132 -9.84 3.63 -9.99
C LEU A 132 -10.93 2.67 -10.42
N PHE A 133 -12.17 3.12 -10.47
CA PHE A 133 -13.33 2.34 -10.87
C PHE A 133 -13.99 2.97 -12.09
N CYS A 134 -13.87 2.32 -13.24
CA CYS A 134 -14.36 2.83 -14.53
C CYS A 134 -14.89 1.68 -15.42
N ASP A 135 -15.78 2.03 -16.33
CA ASP A 135 -16.39 1.05 -17.24
C ASP A 135 -15.43 0.60 -18.36
N ASP A 136 -14.48 1.48 -18.74
CA ASP A 136 -13.42 1.20 -19.70
C ASP A 136 -12.04 1.45 -19.07
N PRO A 137 -11.24 0.40 -18.85
CA PRO A 137 -9.89 0.54 -18.28
C PRO A 137 -8.98 1.49 -19.08
N LYS A 138 -9.16 1.57 -20.39
CA LYS A 138 -8.35 2.44 -21.25
C LYS A 138 -8.63 3.92 -21.07
N SER A 139 -9.79 4.29 -20.57
CA SER A 139 -10.13 5.70 -20.33
C SER A 139 -9.18 6.36 -19.31
N ALA A 140 -8.78 5.65 -18.25
CA ALA A 140 -7.81 6.16 -17.28
C ALA A 140 -6.40 6.32 -17.89
N GLU A 141 -5.98 5.40 -18.75
CA GLU A 141 -4.72 5.47 -19.48
C GLU A 141 -4.71 6.67 -20.44
N ILE A 142 -5.78 6.85 -21.22
CA ILE A 142 -5.95 7.99 -22.13
C ILE A 142 -5.87 9.32 -21.37
N ALA A 143 -6.56 9.42 -20.23
CA ALA A 143 -6.52 10.63 -19.41
C ALA A 143 -5.11 11.00 -18.92
N LEU A 144 -4.25 10.02 -18.63
CA LEU A 144 -2.84 10.27 -18.30
C LEU A 144 -2.03 10.73 -19.51
N ILE A 145 -2.27 10.12 -20.69
CA ILE A 145 -1.61 10.50 -21.95
C ILE A 145 -1.97 11.96 -22.31
N ASP A 146 -3.25 12.30 -22.25
CA ASP A 146 -3.75 13.65 -22.55
C ASP A 146 -3.17 14.72 -21.60
N GLN A 147 -2.87 14.31 -20.37
CA GLN A 147 -2.23 15.17 -19.37
C GLN A 147 -0.69 15.17 -19.48
N GLY A 148 -0.09 14.45 -20.43
CA GLY A 148 1.35 14.36 -20.61
C GLY A 148 2.08 13.64 -19.46
N VAL A 149 1.38 12.76 -18.74
CA VAL A 149 1.95 12.02 -17.60
C VAL A 149 2.65 10.76 -18.08
N SER A 150 3.93 10.62 -17.72
CA SER A 150 4.69 9.39 -17.97
C SER A 150 4.35 8.34 -16.93
N TYR A 151 4.02 7.15 -17.37
CA TYR A 151 3.69 6.02 -16.49
C TYR A 151 4.35 4.72 -16.98
N ARG A 152 4.36 3.71 -16.14
CA ARG A 152 4.71 2.32 -16.47
C ARG A 152 3.48 1.45 -16.32
N PHE A 153 3.23 0.63 -17.31
CA PHE A 153 2.16 -0.37 -17.29
C PHE A 153 2.66 -1.67 -16.64
N ALA A 154 1.80 -2.27 -15.83
CA ALA A 154 1.99 -3.62 -15.30
C ALA A 154 0.63 -4.30 -15.10
N THR A 155 0.62 -5.62 -15.08
CA THR A 155 -0.53 -6.39 -14.64
C THR A 155 -0.25 -6.93 -13.24
N VAL A 156 -1.17 -6.69 -12.32
CA VAL A 156 -1.01 -7.06 -10.91
C VAL A 156 -2.23 -7.85 -10.44
N ARG A 157 -2.10 -8.53 -9.32
CA ARG A 157 -3.23 -9.22 -8.71
C ARG A 157 -4.14 -8.21 -7.99
N GLY A 158 -5.40 -8.15 -8.40
CA GLY A 158 -6.42 -7.26 -7.85
C GLY A 158 -7.15 -7.82 -6.64
N LEU A 159 -8.25 -7.13 -6.27
CA LEU A 159 -9.05 -7.37 -5.04
C LEU A 159 -9.61 -8.79 -4.94
N HIS A 160 -10.03 -9.37 -6.05
CA HIS A 160 -10.63 -10.71 -6.10
C HIS A 160 -9.64 -11.78 -6.57
N GLY A 161 -8.33 -11.46 -6.49
CA GLY A 161 -7.28 -12.36 -6.96
C GLY A 161 -7.15 -12.46 -8.49
N GLN A 162 -7.99 -11.75 -9.22
CA GLN A 162 -7.92 -11.63 -10.68
C GLN A 162 -6.84 -10.60 -11.08
N PRO A 163 -6.22 -10.76 -12.26
CA PRO A 163 -5.28 -9.78 -12.77
C PRO A 163 -6.01 -8.47 -13.11
N VAL A 164 -5.42 -7.34 -12.70
CA VAL A 164 -5.87 -5.98 -13.02
C VAL A 164 -4.74 -5.16 -13.60
N GLU A 165 -5.07 -4.16 -14.40
CA GLU A 165 -4.12 -3.19 -14.92
C GLU A 165 -3.66 -2.24 -13.81
N ALA A 166 -2.35 -1.96 -13.78
CA ALA A 166 -1.73 -0.99 -12.88
C ALA A 166 -0.86 -0.01 -13.67
N LEU A 167 -1.12 1.27 -13.50
CA LEU A 167 -0.31 2.35 -14.06
C LEU A 167 0.52 2.94 -12.93
N THR A 168 1.85 2.87 -13.05
CA THR A 168 2.77 3.35 -12.02
C THR A 168 3.44 4.64 -12.46
N ILE A 169 3.31 5.68 -11.65
CA ILE A 169 3.85 7.01 -11.85
C ILE A 169 4.89 7.29 -10.77
N ALA A 170 6.01 7.88 -11.13
CA ALA A 170 7.01 8.37 -10.19
C ALA A 170 6.70 9.84 -9.87
N LEU A 171 6.26 10.09 -8.63
CA LEU A 171 6.01 11.44 -8.13
C LEU A 171 7.26 11.96 -7.44
N HIS A 172 7.61 13.21 -7.67
CA HIS A 172 8.67 13.86 -6.92
C HIS A 172 8.06 14.52 -5.67
N SER A 173 8.46 14.06 -4.49
CA SER A 173 8.09 14.72 -3.24
C SER A 173 8.98 15.94 -3.02
N ALA A 174 8.38 17.11 -2.98
CA ALA A 174 9.10 18.35 -2.66
C ALA A 174 9.61 18.37 -1.21
N GLU A 175 8.96 17.62 -0.32
CA GLU A 175 9.30 17.58 1.11
C GLU A 175 10.59 16.79 1.38
N TRP A 176 10.80 15.69 0.64
CA TRP A 176 11.96 14.81 0.89
C TRP A 176 12.97 14.78 -0.25
N GLY A 177 12.69 15.43 -1.39
CA GLY A 177 13.55 15.38 -2.57
C GLY A 177 13.68 13.98 -3.21
N GLU A 178 12.82 13.04 -2.79
CA GLU A 178 12.80 11.64 -3.25
C GLU A 178 11.57 11.38 -4.12
N CYS A 179 11.63 10.30 -4.91
CA CYS A 179 10.49 9.84 -5.69
C CYS A 179 9.61 8.89 -4.87
N VAL A 180 8.32 9.19 -4.84
CA VAL A 180 7.26 8.35 -4.30
C VAL A 180 6.55 7.64 -5.45
N GLY A 181 6.34 6.34 -5.35
CA GLY A 181 5.55 5.59 -6.32
C GLY A 181 4.06 5.84 -6.12
N LEU A 182 3.37 6.20 -7.20
CA LEU A 182 1.91 6.21 -7.24
C LEU A 182 1.44 5.07 -8.15
N HIS A 183 0.67 4.17 -7.59
CA HIS A 183 0.07 3.05 -8.31
C HIS A 183 -1.42 3.29 -8.51
N LEU A 184 -1.85 3.40 -9.75
CA LEU A 184 -3.25 3.46 -10.14
C LEU A 184 -3.68 2.06 -10.57
N LEU A 185 -4.48 1.39 -9.74
CA LEU A 185 -5.05 0.08 -10.04
C LEU A 185 -6.43 0.27 -10.65
N ILE A 186 -6.64 -0.27 -11.83
CA ILE A 186 -7.86 -0.04 -12.60
C ILE A 186 -8.80 -1.24 -12.43
N TYR A 187 -9.99 -0.97 -11.91
CA TYR A 187 -11.05 -1.93 -11.66
C TYR A 187 -12.29 -1.61 -12.48
N ASP A 188 -13.08 -2.62 -12.73
CA ASP A 188 -14.43 -2.42 -13.25
C ASP A 188 -15.29 -1.63 -12.26
N HIS A 189 -16.24 -0.84 -12.80
CA HIS A 189 -17.17 -0.08 -11.99
C HIS A 189 -17.99 -0.97 -11.02
N ASP A 190 -18.35 -2.18 -11.45
CA ASP A 190 -19.11 -3.11 -10.63
C ASP A 190 -18.34 -3.63 -9.40
N ASP A 191 -17.00 -3.64 -9.46
CA ASP A 191 -16.15 -4.02 -8.34
C ASP A 191 -16.25 -3.05 -7.15
N LEU A 192 -16.72 -1.80 -7.38
CA LEU A 192 -16.82 -0.78 -6.33
C LEU A 192 -17.72 -1.23 -5.17
N ARG A 193 -18.83 -1.88 -5.46
CA ARG A 193 -19.79 -2.31 -4.43
C ARG A 193 -19.20 -3.33 -3.45
N GLY A 194 -18.38 -4.25 -3.95
CA GLY A 194 -17.66 -5.23 -3.13
C GLY A 194 -16.46 -4.64 -2.41
N ALA A 195 -15.82 -3.67 -3.05
CA ALA A 195 -14.59 -3.06 -2.61
C ALA A 195 -14.71 -2.23 -1.31
N LEU A 196 -15.89 -1.69 -1.00
CA LEU A 196 -16.13 -0.82 0.17
C LEU A 196 -16.60 -1.59 1.41
N ARG A 197 -16.76 -2.90 1.35
CA ARG A 197 -17.16 -3.67 2.53
C ARG A 197 -16.10 -3.57 3.61
N ALA A 198 -16.53 -3.26 4.83
CA ALA A 198 -15.65 -3.23 5.99
C ALA A 198 -15.00 -4.60 6.21
N GLY A 199 -13.73 -4.58 6.58
CA GLY A 199 -13.01 -5.78 6.99
C GLY A 199 -13.54 -6.32 8.32
N SER A 200 -12.94 -7.41 8.77
CA SER A 200 -13.27 -8.04 10.08
C SER A 200 -13.01 -7.12 11.29
N ASP A 201 -12.22 -6.08 11.11
CA ASP A 201 -11.90 -5.04 12.09
C ASP A 201 -12.90 -3.87 12.11
N GLY A 202 -13.95 -3.93 11.28
CA GLY A 202 -14.97 -2.88 11.16
C GLY A 202 -14.50 -1.62 10.42
N ARG A 203 -13.25 -1.58 9.95
CA ARG A 203 -12.71 -0.44 9.19
C ARG A 203 -12.90 -0.67 7.70
N ALA A 204 -13.23 0.41 6.98
CA ALA A 204 -13.23 0.36 5.53
C ALA A 204 -11.78 0.17 5.02
N PRO A 205 -11.53 -0.79 4.12
CA PRO A 205 -10.19 -1.09 3.62
C PRO A 205 -9.63 0.04 2.71
N ARG A 206 -10.47 0.99 2.35
CA ARG A 206 -10.15 2.14 1.50
C ARG A 206 -11.12 3.28 1.72
N GLY A 207 -10.75 4.50 1.30
CA GLY A 207 -11.60 5.67 1.39
C GLY A 207 -11.58 6.53 0.14
N GLY A 208 -12.73 7.10 -0.20
CA GLY A 208 -12.86 8.07 -1.29
C GLY A 208 -12.33 9.45 -0.90
N THR A 209 -12.32 10.37 -1.86
CA THR A 209 -11.73 11.71 -1.75
C THR A 209 -12.19 12.48 -0.50
N GLN A 210 -13.49 12.44 -0.17
CA GLN A 210 -14.01 13.14 1.02
C GLN A 210 -13.47 12.54 2.33
N ALA A 211 -13.31 11.22 2.39
CA ALA A 211 -12.76 10.57 3.57
C ALA A 211 -11.28 10.94 3.77
N VAL A 212 -10.49 11.04 2.68
CA VAL A 212 -9.08 11.47 2.75
C VAL A 212 -8.99 12.94 3.18
N ARG A 213 -9.85 13.83 2.66
CA ARG A 213 -9.92 15.23 3.12
C ARG A 213 -10.19 15.31 4.61
N LYS A 214 -11.12 14.49 5.13
CA LYS A 214 -11.41 14.46 6.55
C LYS A 214 -10.19 14.04 7.38
N LEU A 215 -9.45 13.00 6.96
CA LEU A 215 -8.22 12.57 7.63
C LEU A 215 -7.13 13.67 7.67
N LEU A 216 -7.08 14.54 6.66
CA LEU A 216 -6.13 15.65 6.62
C LEU A 216 -6.53 16.84 7.51
N LEU A 217 -7.82 16.95 7.87
CA LEU A 217 -8.33 17.96 8.79
C LEU A 217 -8.18 17.55 10.26
N GLU A 218 -8.08 16.26 10.53
CA GLU A 218 -7.85 15.73 11.88
C GLU A 218 -6.39 16.03 12.30
N PRO A 219 -6.16 16.45 13.55
CA PRO A 219 -4.80 16.61 14.04
C PRO A 219 -4.07 15.26 14.02
N PRO A 220 -2.74 15.25 13.81
CA PRO A 220 -1.97 14.03 13.90
C PRO A 220 -2.09 13.44 15.32
N THR A 221 -2.49 12.17 15.39
CA THR A 221 -2.59 11.41 16.64
C THR A 221 -1.30 10.67 16.94
#